data_f24e2fd318c30730cde72e573dd1fafe
#
_entry.id   f24e2fd318c30730cde72e573dd1fafe
#
_cell.length_a   1.000
_cell.length_b   1.000
_cell.length_c   1.000
_cell.angle_alpha   90.00
_cell.angle_beta   90.00
_cell.angle_gamma   90.00
#
_symmetry.space_group_name_H-M   'P 1'
#
loop_
_entity.id
_entity.type
_entity.pdbx_description
1 polymer ?
#
loop_
_entity_poly.entity_id
_entity_poly.type
_entity_poly.pdbx_seq_one_letter_code
_entity_poly.pdbx_strand_id
1 'polypeptide(L)'
;MKQTLDQIFKLQDNHTTIKKEFLAGFTTFITMAYIIFVNPQIMALSGMDQGAIFVGTCLAAAIACFVMGFFANWPIGLAPGMGLNAFFTYTVVGEMGYSWEVALGAVFLAGVLFFIMSITRLRAWMISSIPLNLRIAMGAGVGLFIGLIGLKNGGIIVGNQATLLSLGEFSQIETLLAAIGFLIISILSVRKVTGAIIIGILITTLIAYFVGLIEFNGIVSYPPEIAPTFMKLDILGALNLGMLTIIMSFLFVNLFDTTGTLLGVATRANLISNDEKSDGLNKALKADSSASIFGTFFGCSPVTSYVESSAGVEAGGRTGLTSIVVGLLFLFAMFLSPLASIIPPYATAGALIYVAILMLSGMEKLNWSSTAELLPALVIIVMIPLTFSIADGIALGFLTYVFLKIFNGEFRDIASGAWFLTLIFISKFIFL
;
A
#
# COMPACT_ATOMS: atom_id res chain seq x y z
N MET A 1 29.89 0.59 20.16
CA MET A 1 28.81 0.94 19.23
C MET A 1 29.07 0.46 17.80
N LYS A 2 30.22 0.79 17.15
CA LYS A 2 30.51 0.33 15.76
C LYS A 2 30.57 -1.20 15.62
N GLN A 3 31.27 -1.87 16.52
CA GLN A 3 31.36 -3.35 16.57
C GLN A 3 30.01 -4.02 16.87
N THR A 4 29.22 -3.44 17.78
CA THR A 4 27.90 -3.97 18.15
C THR A 4 26.92 -3.91 16.98
N LEU A 5 26.90 -2.79 16.22
CA LEU A 5 26.06 -2.65 15.03
C LEU A 5 26.49 -3.61 13.91
N ASP A 6 27.79 -3.83 13.77
CA ASP A 6 28.31 -4.78 12.78
C ASP A 6 27.92 -6.23 13.14
N GLN A 7 27.97 -6.60 14.43
CA GLN A 7 27.52 -7.91 14.90
C GLN A 7 26.02 -8.16 14.66
N ILE A 8 25.18 -7.13 14.88
CA ILE A 8 23.72 -7.25 14.73
C ILE A 8 23.34 -7.29 13.24
N PHE A 9 23.86 -6.37 12.42
CA PHE A 9 23.40 -6.17 11.05
C PHE A 9 24.33 -6.79 10.01
N LYS A 10 25.48 -7.34 10.39
CA LYS A 10 26.47 -7.98 9.50
C LYS A 10 26.90 -7.05 8.36
N LEU A 11 27.28 -5.82 8.73
CA LEU A 11 27.60 -4.76 7.78
C LEU A 11 28.78 -5.11 6.87
N GLN A 12 29.82 -5.74 7.43
CA GLN A 12 31.00 -6.17 6.66
C GLN A 12 30.67 -7.29 5.68
N ASP A 13 29.88 -8.29 6.13
CA ASP A 13 29.43 -9.40 5.28
C ASP A 13 28.60 -8.91 4.07
N ASN A 14 27.84 -7.83 4.28
CA ASN A 14 26.99 -7.23 3.24
C ASN A 14 27.69 -6.06 2.50
N HIS A 15 29.02 -5.92 2.61
CA HIS A 15 29.84 -4.90 1.91
C HIS A 15 29.31 -3.47 2.04
N THR A 16 28.76 -3.12 3.21
CA THR A 16 28.18 -1.79 3.51
C THR A 16 28.83 -1.13 4.72
N THR A 17 28.42 0.08 5.04
CA THR A 17 28.89 0.86 6.17
C THR A 17 27.74 1.57 6.87
N ILE A 18 27.89 1.91 8.15
CA ILE A 18 26.89 2.67 8.92
C ILE A 18 26.46 3.95 8.17
N LYS A 19 27.42 4.67 7.57
CA LYS A 19 27.12 5.91 6.83
C LYS A 19 26.25 5.63 5.60
N LYS A 20 26.53 4.57 4.84
CA LYS A 20 25.73 4.18 3.67
C LYS A 20 24.32 3.75 4.09
N GLU A 21 24.22 2.93 5.14
CA GLU A 21 22.93 2.47 5.65
C GLU A 21 22.06 3.62 6.16
N PHE A 22 22.68 4.60 6.87
CA PHE A 22 21.98 5.79 7.32
C PHE A 22 21.48 6.64 6.15
N LEU A 23 22.33 6.89 5.14
CA LEU A 23 21.94 7.61 3.93
C LEU A 23 20.83 6.88 3.18
N ALA A 24 20.91 5.56 3.07
CA ALA A 24 19.90 4.74 2.45
C ALA A 24 18.57 4.79 3.19
N GLY A 25 18.58 4.71 4.54
CA GLY A 25 17.38 4.84 5.35
C GLY A 25 16.74 6.22 5.23
N PHE A 26 17.53 7.28 5.23
CA PHE A 26 17.05 8.64 4.99
C PHE A 26 16.43 8.79 3.58
N THR A 27 17.08 8.21 2.55
CA THR A 27 16.58 8.19 1.18
C THR A 27 15.25 7.46 1.08
N THR A 28 15.15 6.24 1.67
CA THR A 28 13.90 5.48 1.72
C THR A 28 12.81 6.27 2.43
N PHE A 29 13.10 6.85 3.60
CA PHE A 29 12.12 7.64 4.34
C PHE A 29 11.57 8.80 3.51
N ILE A 30 12.43 9.61 2.88
CA ILE A 30 11.97 10.74 2.07
C ILE A 30 11.08 10.30 0.90
N THR A 31 11.39 9.15 0.28
CA THR A 31 10.58 8.67 -0.85
C THR A 31 9.22 8.15 -0.43
N MET A 32 9.07 7.63 0.79
CA MET A 32 7.81 7.09 1.30
C MET A 32 7.10 7.99 2.33
N ALA A 33 7.71 9.11 2.75
CA ALA A 33 7.17 9.97 3.81
C ALA A 33 5.83 10.63 3.48
N TYR A 34 5.44 10.67 2.20
CA TYR A 34 4.13 11.17 1.79
C TYR A 34 2.96 10.41 2.44
N ILE A 35 3.18 9.14 2.86
CA ILE A 35 2.15 8.32 3.53
C ILE A 35 1.71 8.93 4.87
N ILE A 36 2.59 9.70 5.53
CA ILE A 36 2.30 10.41 6.79
C ILE A 36 1.12 11.37 6.62
N PHE A 37 0.93 11.90 5.42
CA PHE A 37 -0.14 12.83 5.06
C PHE A 37 -1.31 12.11 4.40
N VAL A 38 -1.03 11.25 3.44
CA VAL A 38 -2.04 10.57 2.63
C VAL A 38 -2.88 9.58 3.44
N ASN A 39 -2.25 8.75 4.30
CA ASN A 39 -3.00 7.75 5.06
C ASN A 39 -4.01 8.38 6.03
N PRO A 40 -3.66 9.38 6.85
CA PRO A 40 -4.63 10.04 7.73
C PRO A 40 -5.75 10.74 6.97
N GLN A 41 -5.47 11.37 5.83
CA GLN A 41 -6.49 12.02 5.01
C GLN A 41 -7.51 11.03 4.46
N ILE A 42 -7.05 9.88 3.95
CA ILE A 42 -7.96 8.85 3.42
C ILE A 42 -8.74 8.19 4.54
N MET A 43 -8.07 7.74 5.61
CA MET A 43 -8.70 7.02 6.70
C MET A 43 -9.70 7.89 7.49
N ALA A 44 -9.45 9.19 7.63
CA ALA A 44 -10.37 10.12 8.30
C ALA A 44 -11.75 10.19 7.63
N LEU A 45 -11.84 9.94 6.33
CA LEU A 45 -13.12 9.87 5.61
C LEU A 45 -14.02 8.70 6.07
N SER A 46 -13.46 7.73 6.79
CA SER A 46 -14.24 6.66 7.45
C SER A 46 -14.83 7.06 8.81
N GLY A 47 -14.66 8.31 9.24
CA GLY A 47 -15.11 8.80 10.54
C GLY A 47 -14.10 8.65 11.68
N MET A 48 -12.89 8.18 11.40
CA MET A 48 -11.80 8.08 12.37
C MET A 48 -11.16 9.45 12.62
N ASP A 49 -10.63 9.67 13.83
CA ASP A 49 -9.90 10.90 14.16
C ASP A 49 -8.58 11.00 13.38
N GLN A 50 -8.43 12.06 12.58
CA GLN A 50 -7.29 12.27 11.70
C GLN A 50 -5.95 12.39 12.47
N GLY A 51 -5.95 13.04 13.63
CA GLY A 51 -4.76 13.21 14.46
C GLY A 51 -4.30 11.87 15.04
N ALA A 52 -5.25 11.07 15.53
CA ALA A 52 -4.95 9.74 16.05
C ALA A 52 -4.42 8.81 14.96
N ILE A 53 -4.99 8.85 13.73
CA ILE A 53 -4.49 8.05 12.60
C ILE A 53 -3.08 8.52 12.19
N PHE A 54 -2.80 9.82 12.22
CA PHE A 54 -1.46 10.33 11.92
C PHE A 54 -0.41 9.73 12.87
N VAL A 55 -0.66 9.76 14.17
CA VAL A 55 0.21 9.14 15.17
C VAL A 55 0.28 7.62 14.98
N GLY A 56 -0.88 6.99 14.77
CA GLY A 56 -0.98 5.56 14.49
C GLY A 56 -0.17 5.13 13.26
N THR A 57 -0.23 5.91 12.17
CA THR A 57 0.56 5.69 10.95
C THR A 57 2.06 5.70 11.24
N CYS A 58 2.53 6.72 11.98
CA CYS A 58 3.95 6.83 12.32
C CYS A 58 4.41 5.69 13.23
N LEU A 59 3.63 5.34 14.26
CA LEU A 59 3.95 4.25 15.17
C LEU A 59 3.92 2.88 14.49
N ALA A 60 2.89 2.60 13.70
CA ALA A 60 2.78 1.35 12.97
C ALA A 60 3.94 1.17 11.97
N ALA A 61 4.28 2.23 11.22
CA ALA A 61 5.43 2.22 10.31
C ALA A 61 6.75 2.04 11.05
N ALA A 62 6.96 2.74 12.17
CA ALA A 62 8.18 2.63 12.97
C ALA A 62 8.38 1.21 13.52
N ILE A 63 7.35 0.65 14.16
CA ILE A 63 7.40 -0.73 14.70
C ILE A 63 7.63 -1.74 13.58
N ALA A 64 6.91 -1.63 12.47
CA ALA A 64 7.08 -2.50 11.31
C ALA A 64 8.51 -2.45 10.76
N CYS A 65 9.08 -1.25 10.61
CA CYS A 65 10.46 -1.08 10.18
C CYS A 65 11.47 -1.65 11.19
N PHE A 66 11.21 -1.54 12.48
CA PHE A 66 12.07 -2.15 13.50
C PHE A 66 12.02 -3.68 13.45
N VAL A 67 10.82 -4.26 13.30
CA VAL A 67 10.67 -5.71 13.13
C VAL A 67 11.39 -6.18 11.87
N MET A 68 11.22 -5.49 10.73
CA MET A 68 11.92 -5.81 9.48
C MET A 68 13.45 -5.70 9.66
N GLY A 69 13.91 -4.64 10.31
CA GLY A 69 15.33 -4.38 10.51
C GLY A 69 16.01 -5.40 11.43
N PHE A 70 15.43 -5.68 12.60
CA PHE A 70 16.04 -6.57 13.58
C PHE A 70 15.82 -8.04 13.28
N PHE A 71 14.65 -8.43 12.77
CA PHE A 71 14.29 -9.83 12.57
C PHE A 71 14.71 -10.35 11.19
N ALA A 72 14.43 -9.61 10.12
CA ALA A 72 14.74 -10.02 8.77
C ALA A 72 16.12 -9.51 8.30
N ASN A 73 16.64 -8.47 8.90
CA ASN A 73 17.86 -7.76 8.51
C ASN A 73 17.84 -7.29 7.04
N TRP A 74 16.68 -6.80 6.58
CA TRP A 74 16.47 -6.32 5.21
C TRP A 74 16.28 -4.80 5.14
N PRO A 75 16.79 -4.12 4.07
CA PRO A 75 16.77 -2.65 3.92
C PRO A 75 15.42 -2.19 3.36
N ILE A 76 14.32 -2.56 3.99
CA ILE A 76 12.96 -2.31 3.49
C ILE A 76 12.16 -1.51 4.50
N GLY A 77 11.60 -0.39 4.04
CA GLY A 77 10.63 0.40 4.79
C GLY A 77 9.22 -0.17 4.66
N LEU A 78 8.48 -0.15 5.75
CA LEU A 78 7.09 -0.57 5.84
C LEU A 78 6.22 0.57 6.35
N ALA A 79 5.02 0.67 5.79
CA ALA A 79 3.99 1.61 6.24
C ALA A 79 2.59 1.14 5.78
N PRO A 80 1.48 1.78 6.22
CA PRO A 80 0.15 1.44 5.74
C PRO A 80 0.03 1.49 4.22
N GLY A 81 -0.53 0.43 3.63
CA GLY A 81 -0.64 0.27 2.17
C GLY A 81 -1.75 1.16 1.58
N MET A 82 -1.42 1.99 0.59
CA MET A 82 -2.37 2.97 0.05
C MET A 82 -3.59 2.36 -0.66
N GLY A 83 -3.43 1.26 -1.38
CA GLY A 83 -4.57 0.57 -1.99
C GLY A 83 -5.51 -0.01 -0.95
N LEU A 84 -4.94 -0.51 0.13
CA LEU A 84 -5.69 -1.15 1.21
C LEU A 84 -6.39 -0.14 2.11
N ASN A 85 -5.81 1.04 2.36
CA ASN A 85 -6.50 2.11 3.10
C ASN A 85 -7.66 2.70 2.29
N ALA A 86 -7.49 2.82 0.99
CA ALA A 86 -8.55 3.27 0.09
C ALA A 86 -9.72 2.25 0.05
N PHE A 87 -9.43 0.96 -0.08
CA PHE A 87 -10.43 -0.10 0.00
C PHE A 87 -11.15 -0.11 1.36
N PHE A 88 -10.40 0.03 2.45
CA PHE A 88 -10.95 0.16 3.80
C PHE A 88 -11.97 1.30 3.87
N THR A 89 -11.57 2.50 3.44
CA THR A 89 -12.34 3.72 3.65
C THR A 89 -13.52 3.85 2.68
N TYR A 90 -13.26 3.68 1.39
CA TYR A 90 -14.30 3.96 0.38
C TYR A 90 -15.23 2.78 0.19
N THR A 91 -14.71 1.55 0.18
CA THR A 91 -15.53 0.37 -0.08
C THR A 91 -16.14 -0.18 1.20
N VAL A 92 -15.30 -0.58 2.18
CA VAL A 92 -15.81 -1.30 3.35
C VAL A 92 -16.64 -0.39 4.26
N VAL A 93 -16.15 0.79 4.57
CA VAL A 93 -16.86 1.73 5.43
C VAL A 93 -17.85 2.57 4.62
N GLY A 94 -17.42 3.16 3.50
CA GLY A 94 -18.23 4.13 2.75
C GLY A 94 -19.39 3.50 1.99
N GLU A 95 -19.15 2.44 1.21
CA GLU A 95 -20.15 1.82 0.34
C GLU A 95 -20.93 0.71 1.04
N MET A 96 -20.22 -0.21 1.73
CA MET A 96 -20.84 -1.34 2.40
C MET A 96 -21.45 -0.96 3.77
N GLY A 97 -21.13 0.23 4.31
CA GLY A 97 -21.73 0.78 5.53
C GLY A 97 -21.27 0.12 6.83
N TYR A 98 -20.17 -0.63 6.83
CA TYR A 98 -19.62 -1.17 8.06
C TYR A 98 -18.92 -0.08 8.88
N SER A 99 -18.96 -0.21 10.22
CA SER A 99 -18.18 0.69 11.07
C SER A 99 -16.66 0.47 10.86
N TRP A 100 -15.87 1.51 11.07
CA TRP A 100 -14.43 1.42 10.91
C TRP A 100 -13.78 0.47 11.93
N GLU A 101 -14.39 0.27 13.10
CA GLU A 101 -13.95 -0.70 14.11
C GLU A 101 -14.08 -2.14 13.59
N VAL A 102 -15.20 -2.46 12.95
CA VAL A 102 -15.43 -3.76 12.30
C VAL A 102 -14.47 -3.95 11.12
N ALA A 103 -14.27 -2.90 10.32
CA ALA A 103 -13.31 -2.95 9.23
C ALA A 103 -11.86 -3.18 9.73
N LEU A 104 -11.45 -2.56 10.86
CA LEU A 104 -10.16 -2.86 11.52
C LEU A 104 -10.10 -4.31 12.03
N GLY A 105 -11.20 -4.84 12.54
CA GLY A 105 -11.32 -6.26 12.91
C GLY A 105 -11.07 -7.18 11.72
N ALA A 106 -11.61 -6.84 10.53
CA ALA A 106 -11.34 -7.60 9.30
C ALA A 106 -9.88 -7.51 8.85
N VAL A 107 -9.26 -6.35 8.95
CA VAL A 107 -7.82 -6.17 8.68
C VAL A 107 -6.97 -7.01 9.63
N PHE A 108 -7.32 -7.02 10.91
CA PHE A 108 -6.65 -7.85 11.92
C PHE A 108 -6.73 -9.34 11.56
N LEU A 109 -7.92 -9.84 11.25
CA LEU A 109 -8.13 -11.25 10.87
C LEU A 109 -7.37 -11.60 9.58
N ALA A 110 -7.37 -10.71 8.58
CA ALA A 110 -6.58 -10.88 7.37
C ALA A 110 -5.08 -10.92 7.67
N GLY A 111 -4.58 -10.05 8.56
CA GLY A 111 -3.19 -10.04 9.04
C GLY A 111 -2.81 -11.35 9.75
N VAL A 112 -3.68 -11.86 10.63
CA VAL A 112 -3.47 -13.15 11.32
C VAL A 112 -3.42 -14.30 10.32
N LEU A 113 -4.34 -14.35 9.35
CA LEU A 113 -4.31 -15.35 8.29
C LEU A 113 -3.03 -15.25 7.45
N PHE A 114 -2.61 -14.04 7.10
CA PHE A 114 -1.35 -13.81 6.37
C PHE A 114 -0.14 -14.28 7.17
N PHE A 115 -0.10 -14.01 8.47
CA PHE A 115 0.97 -14.48 9.34
C PHE A 115 0.99 -16.01 9.42
N ILE A 116 -0.16 -16.67 9.63
CA ILE A 116 -0.26 -18.14 9.62
C ILE A 116 0.24 -18.71 8.28
N MET A 117 -0.14 -18.10 7.17
CA MET A 117 0.35 -18.49 5.85
C MET A 117 1.86 -18.28 5.69
N SER A 118 2.42 -17.24 6.28
CA SER A 118 3.86 -16.93 6.21
C SER A 118 4.74 -17.91 7.01
N ILE A 119 4.19 -18.56 8.03
CA ILE A 119 4.88 -19.59 8.82
C ILE A 119 4.63 -21.01 8.31
N THR A 120 3.64 -21.21 7.44
CA THR A 120 3.24 -22.50 6.88
C THR A 120 3.61 -22.62 5.40
N ARG A 121 3.44 -23.80 4.81
CA ARG A 121 3.61 -24.03 3.37
C ARG A 121 2.40 -23.52 2.54
N LEU A 122 1.32 -23.08 3.19
CA LEU A 122 0.10 -22.61 2.52
C LEU A 122 0.36 -21.42 1.58
N ARG A 123 1.30 -20.55 1.94
CA ARG A 123 1.68 -19.41 1.09
C ARG A 123 2.19 -19.86 -0.29
N ALA A 124 3.15 -20.80 -0.31
CA ALA A 124 3.72 -21.28 -1.56
C ALA A 124 2.64 -21.94 -2.43
N TRP A 125 1.73 -22.70 -1.83
CA TRP A 125 0.57 -23.28 -2.50
C TRP A 125 -0.35 -22.20 -3.06
N MET A 126 -0.69 -21.15 -2.30
CA MET A 126 -1.55 -20.08 -2.79
C MET A 126 -0.91 -19.28 -3.92
N ILE A 127 0.35 -18.88 -3.77
CA ILE A 127 1.07 -18.14 -4.82
C ILE A 127 1.15 -18.96 -6.11
N SER A 128 1.43 -20.27 -6.02
CA SER A 128 1.46 -21.15 -7.20
C SER A 128 0.08 -21.41 -7.79
N SER A 129 -0.99 -21.22 -7.02
CA SER A 129 -2.36 -21.45 -7.46
C SER A 129 -2.96 -20.29 -8.26
N ILE A 130 -2.35 -19.10 -8.21
CA ILE A 130 -2.85 -17.91 -8.90
C ILE A 130 -1.96 -17.60 -10.09
N PRO A 131 -2.49 -17.57 -11.32
CA PRO A 131 -1.74 -17.22 -12.53
C PRO A 131 -1.01 -15.88 -12.40
N LEU A 132 0.18 -15.79 -12.98
CA LEU A 132 1.03 -14.60 -12.91
C LEU A 132 0.30 -13.36 -13.42
N ASN A 133 -0.44 -13.47 -14.52
CA ASN A 133 -1.20 -12.37 -15.10
C ASN A 133 -2.25 -11.80 -14.13
N LEU A 134 -2.95 -12.65 -13.36
CA LEU A 134 -3.92 -12.18 -12.36
C LEU A 134 -3.23 -11.45 -11.21
N ARG A 135 -2.07 -11.95 -10.77
CA ARG A 135 -1.28 -11.29 -9.70
C ARG A 135 -0.82 -9.90 -10.11
N ILE A 136 -0.30 -9.75 -11.33
CA ILE A 136 0.09 -8.47 -11.91
C ILE A 136 -1.12 -7.55 -12.04
N ALA A 137 -2.25 -8.08 -12.52
CA ALA A 137 -3.48 -7.35 -12.71
C ALA A 137 -4.06 -6.78 -11.41
N MET A 138 -3.94 -7.51 -10.28
CA MET A 138 -4.37 -6.99 -8.98
C MET A 138 -3.59 -5.73 -8.61
N GLY A 139 -2.26 -5.76 -8.74
CA GLY A 139 -1.43 -4.58 -8.46
C GLY A 139 -1.76 -3.39 -9.38
N ALA A 140 -1.92 -3.64 -10.68
CA ALA A 140 -2.26 -2.60 -11.65
C ALA A 140 -3.68 -2.03 -11.42
N GLY A 141 -4.66 -2.89 -11.12
CA GLY A 141 -6.03 -2.47 -10.81
C GLY A 141 -6.11 -1.61 -9.55
N VAL A 142 -5.39 -2.00 -8.49
CA VAL A 142 -5.25 -1.20 -7.27
C VAL A 142 -4.55 0.14 -7.59
N GLY A 143 -3.54 0.13 -8.46
CA GLY A 143 -2.89 1.35 -8.92
C GLY A 143 -3.87 2.30 -9.60
N LEU A 144 -4.68 1.82 -10.56
CA LEU A 144 -5.72 2.63 -11.22
C LEU A 144 -6.77 3.14 -10.22
N PHE A 145 -7.14 2.34 -9.23
CA PHE A 145 -8.07 2.74 -8.18
C PHE A 145 -7.52 3.92 -7.36
N ILE A 146 -6.27 3.85 -6.94
CA ILE A 146 -5.59 4.95 -6.24
C ILE A 146 -5.52 6.19 -7.14
N GLY A 147 -5.22 6.02 -8.43
CA GLY A 147 -5.19 7.12 -9.41
C GLY A 147 -6.55 7.79 -9.57
N LEU A 148 -7.63 7.01 -9.64
CA LEU A 148 -9.00 7.53 -9.71
C LEU A 148 -9.36 8.33 -8.45
N ILE A 149 -8.96 7.84 -7.27
CA ILE A 149 -9.14 8.58 -6.01
C ILE A 149 -8.35 9.88 -6.04
N GLY A 150 -7.10 9.87 -6.52
CA GLY A 150 -6.30 11.08 -6.69
C GLY A 150 -6.96 12.09 -7.63
N LEU A 151 -7.46 11.65 -8.78
CA LEU A 151 -8.18 12.49 -9.74
C LEU A 151 -9.46 13.09 -9.14
N LYS A 152 -10.21 12.29 -8.34
CA LYS A 152 -11.41 12.74 -7.64
C LYS A 152 -11.07 13.74 -6.53
N ASN A 153 -10.10 13.45 -5.68
CA ASN A 153 -9.71 14.34 -4.57
C ASN A 153 -9.10 15.66 -5.05
N GLY A 154 -8.46 15.64 -6.23
CA GLY A 154 -7.96 16.84 -6.90
C GLY A 154 -9.02 17.61 -7.67
N GLY A 155 -10.28 17.16 -7.73
CA GLY A 155 -11.34 17.78 -8.52
C GLY A 155 -11.12 17.71 -10.03
N ILE A 156 -10.11 16.95 -10.50
CA ILE A 156 -9.80 16.78 -11.93
C ILE A 156 -10.87 15.96 -12.64
N ILE A 157 -11.42 14.96 -11.94
CA ILE A 157 -12.58 14.19 -12.39
C ILE A 157 -13.70 14.34 -11.37
N VAL A 158 -14.91 14.58 -11.87
CA VAL A 158 -16.12 14.74 -11.09
C VAL A 158 -17.22 13.80 -11.58
N GLY A 159 -18.17 13.48 -10.69
CA GLY A 159 -19.33 12.68 -11.05
C GLY A 159 -20.23 13.40 -12.06
N ASN A 160 -20.74 12.66 -13.04
CA ASN A 160 -21.69 13.14 -14.04
C ASN A 160 -22.81 12.15 -14.23
N GLN A 161 -24.07 12.57 -14.15
CA GLN A 161 -25.23 11.70 -14.25
C GLN A 161 -25.38 10.99 -15.60
N ALA A 162 -24.91 11.61 -16.68
CA ALA A 162 -25.05 11.06 -18.03
C ALA A 162 -23.90 10.14 -18.43
N THR A 163 -22.65 10.47 -18.00
CA THR A 163 -21.42 9.77 -18.42
C THR A 163 -20.69 9.09 -17.27
N LEU A 164 -21.25 9.08 -16.06
CA LEU A 164 -20.68 8.66 -14.78
C LEU A 164 -19.55 9.57 -14.32
N LEU A 165 -18.61 9.90 -15.19
CA LEU A 165 -17.47 10.75 -14.91
C LEU A 165 -17.33 11.82 -15.99
N SER A 166 -16.90 13.00 -15.60
CA SER A 166 -16.54 14.12 -16.50
C SER A 166 -15.32 14.86 -15.96
N LEU A 167 -14.72 15.67 -16.84
CA LEU A 167 -13.64 16.57 -16.44
C LEU A 167 -14.18 17.64 -15.50
N GLY A 168 -13.47 17.90 -14.41
CA GLY A 168 -13.79 18.96 -13.47
C GLY A 168 -13.46 20.37 -14.00
N GLU A 169 -13.79 21.37 -13.21
CA GLU A 169 -13.59 22.76 -13.59
C GLU A 169 -12.19 23.24 -13.19
N PHE A 170 -11.32 23.46 -14.17
CA PHE A 170 -9.96 24.00 -13.98
C PHE A 170 -9.93 25.50 -13.66
N SER A 171 -11.08 26.16 -13.68
CA SER A 171 -11.26 27.50 -13.14
C SER A 171 -11.20 27.54 -11.62
N GLN A 172 -11.46 26.41 -10.95
CA GLN A 172 -11.28 26.26 -9.51
C GLN A 172 -9.79 26.12 -9.18
N ILE A 173 -9.33 26.93 -8.23
CA ILE A 173 -7.92 27.06 -7.90
C ILE A 173 -7.36 25.75 -7.32
N GLU A 174 -8.14 25.02 -6.55
CA GLU A 174 -7.80 23.74 -5.95
C GLU A 174 -7.54 22.69 -7.03
N THR A 175 -8.39 22.60 -8.06
CA THR A 175 -8.23 21.70 -9.22
C THR A 175 -6.98 22.03 -10.01
N LEU A 176 -6.74 23.32 -10.24
CA LEU A 176 -5.52 23.77 -10.92
C LEU A 176 -4.26 23.42 -10.12
N LEU A 177 -4.29 23.64 -8.80
CA LEU A 177 -3.18 23.28 -7.91
C LEU A 177 -2.91 21.78 -7.86
N ALA A 178 -3.95 20.94 -7.89
CA ALA A 178 -3.79 19.48 -7.98
C ALA A 178 -3.06 19.08 -9.29
N ALA A 179 -3.46 19.67 -10.43
CA ALA A 179 -2.80 19.40 -11.71
C ALA A 179 -1.34 19.92 -11.73
N ILE A 180 -1.09 21.11 -11.20
CA ILE A 180 0.26 21.67 -11.06
C ILE A 180 1.11 20.78 -10.14
N GLY A 181 0.56 20.33 -9.02
CA GLY A 181 1.24 19.42 -8.09
C GLY A 181 1.67 18.12 -8.77
N PHE A 182 0.79 17.50 -9.56
CA PHE A 182 1.13 16.34 -10.36
C PHE A 182 2.25 16.61 -11.37
N LEU A 183 2.21 17.74 -12.06
CA LEU A 183 3.27 18.14 -13.02
C LEU A 183 4.61 18.37 -12.32
N ILE A 184 4.62 19.03 -11.16
CA ILE A 184 5.84 19.23 -10.36
C ILE A 184 6.45 17.88 -9.97
N ILE A 185 5.65 16.97 -9.42
CA ILE A 185 6.10 15.62 -9.04
C ILE A 185 6.68 14.90 -10.27
N SER A 186 5.99 14.96 -11.40
CA SER A 186 6.42 14.30 -12.65
C SER A 186 7.74 14.86 -13.16
N ILE A 187 7.91 16.19 -13.18
CA ILE A 187 9.15 16.85 -13.61
C ILE A 187 10.32 16.48 -12.69
N LEU A 188 10.12 16.51 -11.37
CA LEU A 188 11.15 16.14 -10.40
C LEU A 188 11.54 14.67 -10.53
N SER A 189 10.56 13.80 -10.77
CA SER A 189 10.78 12.38 -10.97
C SER A 189 11.57 12.08 -12.25
N VAL A 190 11.22 12.71 -13.38
CA VAL A 190 11.99 12.60 -14.64
C VAL A 190 13.43 13.07 -14.45
N ARG A 191 13.65 14.08 -13.62
CA ARG A 191 14.99 14.56 -13.24
C ARG A 191 15.68 13.67 -12.18
N LYS A 192 15.05 12.55 -11.77
CA LYS A 192 15.56 11.62 -10.75
C LYS A 192 15.85 12.28 -9.40
N VAL A 193 15.06 13.29 -9.03
CA VAL A 193 15.18 13.95 -7.72
C VAL A 193 14.62 13.02 -6.65
N THR A 194 15.46 12.65 -5.71
CA THR A 194 15.05 11.82 -4.55
C THR A 194 13.98 12.56 -3.73
N GLY A 195 12.87 11.88 -3.44
CA GLY A 195 11.76 12.50 -2.70
C GLY A 195 10.88 13.42 -3.56
N ALA A 196 10.87 13.25 -4.89
CA ALA A 196 10.03 14.04 -5.82
C ALA A 196 8.57 14.19 -5.34
N ILE A 197 7.99 13.13 -4.79
CA ILE A 197 6.61 13.12 -4.31
C ILE A 197 6.41 14.10 -3.15
N ILE A 198 7.21 13.95 -2.09
CA ILE A 198 7.08 14.82 -0.90
C ILE A 198 7.42 16.28 -1.22
N ILE A 199 8.44 16.52 -2.04
CA ILE A 199 8.81 17.86 -2.50
C ILE A 199 7.66 18.50 -3.28
N GLY A 200 7.03 17.74 -4.17
CA GLY A 200 5.88 18.23 -4.94
C GLY A 200 4.67 18.56 -4.06
N ILE A 201 4.35 17.72 -3.07
CA ILE A 201 3.30 18.01 -2.08
C ILE A 201 3.60 19.32 -1.34
N LEU A 202 4.83 19.46 -0.82
CA LEU A 202 5.22 20.65 -0.06
C LEU A 202 5.22 21.91 -0.91
N ILE A 203 5.68 21.85 -2.16
CA ILE A 203 5.62 23.00 -3.09
C ILE A 203 4.17 23.38 -3.37
N THR A 204 3.30 22.41 -3.66
CA THR A 204 1.87 22.66 -3.92
C THR A 204 1.19 23.28 -2.69
N THR A 205 1.49 22.78 -1.50
CA THR A 205 1.01 23.33 -0.23
C THR A 205 1.53 24.77 -0.02
N LEU A 206 2.80 25.01 -0.33
CA LEU A 206 3.38 26.35 -0.23
C LEU A 206 2.71 27.34 -1.19
N ILE A 207 2.42 26.94 -2.41
CA ILE A 207 1.67 27.77 -3.38
C ILE A 207 0.27 28.06 -2.82
N ALA A 208 -0.42 27.06 -2.27
CA ALA A 208 -1.74 27.21 -1.66
C ALA A 208 -1.73 28.22 -0.49
N TYR A 209 -0.67 28.23 0.31
CA TYR A 209 -0.45 29.20 1.37
C TYR A 209 -0.32 30.63 0.82
N PHE A 210 0.51 30.86 -0.20
CA PHE A 210 0.68 32.18 -0.81
C PHE A 210 -0.57 32.71 -1.51
N VAL A 211 -1.42 31.81 -1.99
CA VAL A 211 -2.73 32.15 -2.59
C VAL A 211 -3.80 32.41 -1.52
N GLY A 212 -3.51 32.13 -0.24
CA GLY A 212 -4.44 32.38 0.88
C GLY A 212 -5.49 31.28 1.08
N LEU A 213 -5.29 30.08 0.54
CA LEU A 213 -6.22 28.95 0.72
C LEU A 213 -6.02 28.20 2.03
N ILE A 214 -4.86 28.34 2.66
CA ILE A 214 -4.52 27.67 3.92
C ILE A 214 -3.83 28.62 4.88
N GLU A 215 -4.02 28.36 6.19
CA GLU A 215 -3.35 29.09 7.25
C GLU A 215 -2.19 28.29 7.81
N PHE A 216 -1.12 28.95 8.19
CA PHE A 216 0.06 28.31 8.74
C PHE A 216 -0.03 28.26 10.28
N ASN A 217 -0.15 27.06 10.85
CA ASN A 217 -0.34 26.82 12.28
C ASN A 217 0.93 26.29 13.00
N GLY A 218 2.09 26.43 12.38
CA GLY A 218 3.36 25.97 12.94
C GLY A 218 3.90 24.69 12.27
N ILE A 219 5.12 24.30 12.64
CA ILE A 219 5.79 23.12 12.07
C ILE A 219 5.83 21.96 13.07
N VAL A 220 6.04 22.25 14.34
CA VAL A 220 6.31 21.24 15.39
C VAL A 220 5.34 21.44 16.54
N SER A 221 4.78 20.31 17.00
CA SER A 221 3.97 20.25 18.24
C SER A 221 4.17 18.91 18.94
N TYR A 222 3.60 18.76 20.13
CA TYR A 222 3.41 17.44 20.70
C TYR A 222 2.50 16.60 19.79
N PRO A 223 2.77 15.26 19.67
CA PRO A 223 1.92 14.37 18.90
C PRO A 223 0.47 14.44 19.41
N PRO A 224 -0.54 14.40 18.52
CA PRO A 224 -1.94 14.23 18.89
C PRO A 224 -2.20 12.97 19.74
N GLU A 225 -3.30 12.95 20.45
CA GLU A 225 -3.70 11.79 21.24
C GLU A 225 -4.08 10.61 20.32
N ILE A 226 -3.53 9.42 20.59
CA ILE A 226 -3.83 8.20 19.86
C ILE A 226 -5.10 7.47 20.39
N ALA A 227 -5.54 7.80 21.61
CA ALA A 227 -6.62 7.12 22.31
C ALA A 227 -7.91 6.93 21.48
N PRO A 228 -8.32 7.85 20.57
CA PRO A 228 -9.53 7.64 19.75
C PRO A 228 -9.49 6.40 18.86
N THR A 229 -8.32 5.95 18.41
CA THR A 229 -8.19 4.82 17.47
C THR A 229 -7.45 3.62 18.07
N PHE A 230 -6.76 3.81 19.19
CA PHE A 230 -5.94 2.76 19.80
C PHE A 230 -6.78 1.61 20.34
N MET A 231 -6.51 0.38 19.89
CA MET A 231 -7.18 -0.86 20.32
C MET A 231 -8.72 -0.84 20.16
N LYS A 232 -9.24 -0.09 19.19
CA LYS A 232 -10.68 0.04 18.93
C LYS A 232 -11.23 -0.96 17.91
N LEU A 233 -10.44 -1.95 17.50
CA LEU A 233 -10.90 -2.96 16.53
C LEU A 233 -12.00 -3.86 17.11
N ASP A 234 -13.06 -4.10 16.34
CA ASP A 234 -14.12 -5.04 16.66
C ASP A 234 -13.95 -6.35 15.89
N ILE A 235 -13.26 -7.33 16.54
CA ILE A 235 -13.00 -8.64 15.95
C ILE A 235 -14.31 -9.46 15.87
N LEU A 236 -15.19 -9.35 16.85
CA LEU A 236 -16.44 -10.12 16.88
C LEU A 236 -17.39 -9.66 15.79
N GLY A 237 -17.53 -8.36 15.59
CA GLY A 237 -18.29 -7.78 14.48
C GLY A 237 -17.75 -8.20 13.12
N ALA A 238 -16.44 -8.42 13.00
CA ALA A 238 -15.80 -8.89 11.77
C ALA A 238 -15.98 -10.40 11.51
N LEU A 239 -16.44 -11.20 12.48
CA LEU A 239 -16.67 -12.65 12.33
C LEU A 239 -18.06 -12.96 11.78
N ASN A 240 -18.49 -12.26 10.72
CA ASN A 240 -19.74 -12.56 10.01
C ASN A 240 -19.47 -12.99 8.56
N LEU A 241 -20.46 -13.66 7.93
CA LEU A 241 -20.31 -14.18 6.58
C LEU A 241 -20.04 -13.09 5.53
N GLY A 242 -20.63 -11.90 5.70
CA GLY A 242 -20.38 -10.76 4.80
C GLY A 242 -18.96 -10.27 4.83
N MET A 243 -18.29 -10.35 5.99
CA MET A 243 -16.89 -9.93 6.15
C MET A 243 -15.88 -10.93 5.59
N LEU A 244 -16.25 -12.19 5.35
CA LEU A 244 -15.32 -13.21 4.87
C LEU A 244 -14.66 -12.80 3.54
N THR A 245 -15.42 -12.28 2.60
CA THR A 245 -14.90 -11.83 1.30
C THR A 245 -14.01 -10.60 1.44
N ILE A 246 -14.34 -9.71 2.38
CA ILE A 246 -13.54 -8.52 2.70
C ILE A 246 -12.20 -8.94 3.32
N ILE A 247 -12.22 -9.85 4.29
CA ILE A 247 -11.02 -10.42 4.93
C ILE A 247 -10.13 -11.07 3.88
N MET A 248 -10.71 -11.88 2.98
CA MET A 248 -9.96 -12.52 1.89
C MET A 248 -9.40 -11.50 0.91
N SER A 249 -10.11 -10.42 0.60
CA SER A 249 -9.61 -9.35 -0.26
C SER A 249 -8.42 -8.62 0.35
N PHE A 250 -8.49 -8.25 1.63
CA PHE A 250 -7.35 -7.70 2.36
C PHE A 250 -6.16 -8.65 2.36
N LEU A 251 -6.41 -9.93 2.64
CA LEU A 251 -5.38 -10.96 2.65
C LEU A 251 -4.66 -11.09 1.29
N PHE A 252 -5.44 -11.21 0.20
CA PHE A 252 -4.84 -11.44 -1.12
C PHE A 252 -4.08 -10.23 -1.63
N VAL A 253 -4.69 -9.05 -1.55
CA VAL A 253 -4.03 -7.82 -1.99
C VAL A 253 -2.73 -7.63 -1.21
N ASN A 254 -2.77 -7.77 0.12
CA ASN A 254 -1.58 -7.63 0.95
C ASN A 254 -0.52 -8.69 0.64
N LEU A 255 -0.92 -9.97 0.50
CA LEU A 255 0.00 -11.07 0.16
C LEU A 255 0.73 -10.83 -1.16
N PHE A 256 0.02 -10.40 -2.22
CA PHE A 256 0.62 -10.23 -3.55
C PHE A 256 1.43 -8.95 -3.65
N ASP A 257 0.94 -7.86 -3.07
CA ASP A 257 1.65 -6.59 -3.01
C ASP A 257 2.98 -6.74 -2.26
N THR A 258 2.93 -7.29 -1.05
CA THR A 258 4.13 -7.59 -0.24
C THR A 258 5.09 -8.53 -0.96
N THR A 259 4.59 -9.64 -1.52
CA THR A 259 5.48 -10.61 -2.18
C THR A 259 6.16 -10.00 -3.40
N GLY A 260 5.43 -9.23 -4.21
CA GLY A 260 5.96 -8.54 -5.38
C GLY A 260 7.02 -7.50 -5.00
N THR A 261 6.71 -6.69 -4.00
CA THR A 261 7.61 -5.63 -3.49
C THR A 261 8.88 -6.22 -2.88
N LEU A 262 8.75 -7.21 -1.98
CA LEU A 262 9.90 -7.85 -1.33
C LEU A 262 10.83 -8.50 -2.36
N LEU A 263 10.29 -9.25 -3.33
CA LEU A 263 11.08 -9.85 -4.40
C LEU A 263 11.76 -8.78 -5.28
N GLY A 264 11.04 -7.75 -5.66
CA GLY A 264 11.57 -6.65 -6.48
C GLY A 264 12.73 -5.91 -5.81
N VAL A 265 12.56 -5.53 -4.55
CA VAL A 265 13.59 -4.82 -3.77
C VAL A 265 14.76 -5.74 -3.44
N ALA A 266 14.51 -7.00 -3.04
CA ALA A 266 15.56 -7.95 -2.71
C ALA A 266 16.42 -8.31 -3.91
N THR A 267 15.84 -8.42 -5.10
CA THR A 267 16.59 -8.63 -6.35
C THR A 267 17.52 -7.45 -6.64
N ARG A 268 17.02 -6.21 -6.52
CA ARG A 268 17.84 -4.99 -6.70
C ARG A 268 18.95 -4.88 -5.65
N ALA A 269 18.67 -5.34 -4.43
CA ALA A 269 19.64 -5.33 -3.33
C ALA A 269 20.67 -6.48 -3.40
N ASN A 270 20.53 -7.41 -4.36
CA ASN A 270 21.29 -8.66 -4.46
C ASN A 270 21.20 -9.52 -3.17
N LEU A 271 20.07 -9.49 -2.49
CA LEU A 271 19.83 -10.26 -1.26
C LEU A 271 19.30 -11.67 -1.52
N ILE A 272 18.80 -11.92 -2.73
CA ILE A 272 18.30 -13.24 -3.17
C ILE A 272 19.30 -13.80 -4.17
N SER A 273 19.97 -14.90 -3.79
CA SER A 273 20.58 -15.82 -4.76
C SER A 273 19.44 -16.58 -5.45
N ASN A 274 19.62 -17.07 -6.66
CA ASN A 274 18.63 -17.69 -7.56
C ASN A 274 17.66 -18.76 -6.95
N ASP A 275 17.65 -18.93 -5.65
CA ASP A 275 16.76 -19.79 -4.90
C ASP A 275 15.65 -18.97 -4.24
N GLU A 276 14.41 -19.02 -4.76
CA GLU A 276 13.21 -18.43 -4.16
C GLU A 276 12.91 -18.92 -2.73
N LYS A 277 13.68 -19.87 -2.23
CA LYS A 277 13.60 -20.48 -0.89
C LYS A 277 14.56 -19.84 0.12
N SER A 278 15.05 -18.62 -0.14
CA SER A 278 15.99 -17.99 0.80
C SER A 278 15.34 -17.76 2.17
N ASP A 279 16.05 -18.16 3.24
CA ASP A 279 15.61 -17.94 4.62
C ASP A 279 15.32 -16.44 4.90
N GLY A 280 16.04 -15.54 4.23
CA GLY A 280 15.83 -14.10 4.30
C GLY A 280 14.44 -13.65 3.83
N LEU A 281 13.95 -14.17 2.69
CA LEU A 281 12.61 -13.85 2.18
C LEU A 281 11.52 -14.34 3.16
N ASN A 282 11.69 -15.54 3.71
CA ASN A 282 10.73 -16.07 4.69
C ASN A 282 10.69 -15.22 5.98
N LYS A 283 11.82 -14.70 6.44
CA LYS A 283 11.87 -13.79 7.58
C LYS A 283 11.22 -12.45 7.24
N ALA A 284 11.51 -11.88 6.08
CA ALA A 284 10.92 -10.62 5.66
C ALA A 284 9.38 -10.71 5.55
N LEU A 285 8.85 -11.82 5.03
CA LEU A 285 7.40 -12.05 4.96
C LEU A 285 6.74 -12.24 6.32
N LYS A 286 7.42 -12.88 7.28
CA LYS A 286 6.93 -12.97 8.66
C LYS A 286 6.95 -11.59 9.34
N ALA A 287 7.96 -10.77 9.07
CA ALA A 287 8.04 -9.41 9.58
C ALA A 287 6.89 -8.56 9.03
N ASP A 288 6.65 -8.60 7.72
CA ASP A 288 5.59 -7.85 7.05
C ASP A 288 4.19 -8.27 7.53
N SER A 289 3.90 -9.58 7.54
CA SER A 289 2.60 -10.08 8.02
C SER A 289 2.34 -9.76 9.49
N SER A 290 3.37 -9.79 10.35
CA SER A 290 3.24 -9.35 11.75
C SER A 290 2.97 -7.85 11.85
N ALA A 291 3.58 -7.03 10.98
CA ALA A 291 3.35 -5.59 10.91
C ALA A 291 1.89 -5.25 10.60
N SER A 292 1.24 -6.01 9.71
CA SER A 292 -0.20 -5.84 9.43
C SER A 292 -1.06 -6.10 10.67
N ILE A 293 -0.70 -7.05 11.54
CA ILE A 293 -1.41 -7.30 12.80
C ILE A 293 -1.21 -6.13 13.76
N PHE A 294 0.03 -5.74 14.02
CA PHE A 294 0.32 -4.66 14.95
C PHE A 294 -0.25 -3.30 14.49
N GLY A 295 -0.25 -3.04 13.18
CA GLY A 295 -0.80 -1.81 12.62
C GLY A 295 -2.25 -1.57 13.00
N THR A 296 -3.08 -2.62 13.09
CA THR A 296 -4.50 -2.49 13.45
C THR A 296 -4.72 -2.01 14.87
N PHE A 297 -3.80 -2.32 15.80
CA PHE A 297 -3.90 -1.82 17.18
C PHE A 297 -3.74 -0.30 17.26
N PHE A 298 -3.04 0.29 16.29
CA PHE A 298 -2.87 1.74 16.16
C PHE A 298 -3.89 2.40 15.23
N GLY A 299 -4.92 1.66 14.81
CA GLY A 299 -5.96 2.18 13.92
C GLY A 299 -5.54 2.29 12.45
N CYS A 300 -4.56 1.50 12.01
CA CYS A 300 -4.08 1.53 10.62
C CYS A 300 -4.68 0.41 9.77
N SER A 301 -4.86 0.69 8.49
CA SER A 301 -5.06 -0.32 7.43
C SER A 301 -3.84 -1.27 7.37
N PRO A 302 -3.87 -2.36 6.58
CA PRO A 302 -2.75 -3.29 6.54
C PRO A 302 -1.42 -2.59 6.25
N VAL A 303 -0.42 -2.86 7.09
CA VAL A 303 0.95 -2.36 6.90
C VAL A 303 1.67 -3.31 5.96
N THR A 304 2.34 -2.78 4.94
CA THR A 304 3.01 -3.55 3.89
C THR A 304 4.37 -2.96 3.53
N SER A 305 5.20 -3.75 2.87
CA SER A 305 6.52 -3.34 2.37
C SER A 305 6.37 -2.36 1.19
N TYR A 306 7.20 -1.33 1.16
CA TYR A 306 7.16 -0.24 0.19
C TYR A 306 8.20 -0.41 -0.93
N VAL A 307 7.76 -0.29 -2.18
CA VAL A 307 8.62 -0.36 -3.37
C VAL A 307 9.63 0.79 -3.43
N GLU A 308 9.33 1.91 -2.81
CA GLU A 308 10.19 3.09 -2.63
C GLU A 308 11.48 2.75 -1.88
N SER A 309 11.52 1.64 -1.14
CA SER A 309 12.74 1.09 -0.53
C SER A 309 13.83 0.83 -1.56
N SER A 310 13.46 0.64 -2.84
CA SER A 310 14.41 0.54 -3.94
C SER A 310 15.35 1.75 -4.04
N ALA A 311 14.86 2.95 -3.74
CA ALA A 311 15.69 4.16 -3.75
C ALA A 311 16.79 4.12 -2.67
N GLY A 312 16.48 3.61 -1.47
CA GLY A 312 17.47 3.41 -0.43
C GLY A 312 18.47 2.31 -0.78
N VAL A 313 18.01 1.24 -1.42
CA VAL A 313 18.90 0.18 -1.93
C VAL A 313 19.84 0.72 -2.99
N GLU A 314 19.38 1.57 -3.90
CA GLU A 314 20.20 2.26 -4.91
C GLU A 314 21.20 3.22 -4.24
N ALA A 315 20.83 3.85 -3.12
CA ALA A 315 21.73 4.66 -2.30
C ALA A 315 22.78 3.85 -1.49
N GLY A 316 22.70 2.52 -1.54
CA GLY A 316 23.68 1.61 -0.95
C GLY A 316 23.20 0.86 0.29
N GLY A 317 21.92 0.89 0.62
CA GLY A 317 21.30 0.09 1.69
C GLY A 317 21.35 -1.41 1.37
N ARG A 318 21.78 -2.21 2.33
CA ARG A 318 21.95 -3.67 2.17
C ARG A 318 21.45 -4.45 3.39
N THR A 319 21.24 -3.78 4.51
CA THR A 319 20.94 -4.43 5.79
C THR A 319 19.73 -3.80 6.49
N GLY A 320 19.26 -4.46 7.54
CA GLY A 320 18.17 -3.97 8.38
C GLY A 320 18.45 -2.63 9.08
N LEU A 321 19.71 -2.19 9.14
CA LEU A 321 20.03 -0.87 9.69
C LEU A 321 19.36 0.25 8.89
N THR A 322 19.24 0.10 7.56
CA THR A 322 18.45 1.01 6.71
C THR A 322 17.00 1.10 7.21
N SER A 323 16.34 -0.04 7.45
CA SER A 323 14.96 -0.08 7.96
C SER A 323 14.83 0.55 9.36
N ILE A 324 15.80 0.30 10.26
CA ILE A 324 15.82 0.94 11.59
C ILE A 324 15.85 2.46 11.47
N VAL A 325 16.68 3.00 10.58
CA VAL A 325 16.75 4.45 10.33
C VAL A 325 15.40 4.99 9.85
N VAL A 326 14.73 4.29 8.94
CA VAL A 326 13.37 4.65 8.47
C VAL A 326 12.40 4.69 9.67
N GLY A 327 12.40 3.66 10.51
CA GLY A 327 11.53 3.61 11.69
C GLY A 327 11.78 4.76 12.67
N LEU A 328 13.04 5.11 12.93
CA LEU A 328 13.39 6.26 13.77
C LEU A 328 12.87 7.57 13.17
N LEU A 329 12.99 7.75 11.86
CA LEU A 329 12.50 8.96 11.19
C LEU A 329 10.96 9.06 11.23
N PHE A 330 10.24 7.94 11.17
CA PHE A 330 8.79 7.94 11.41
C PHE A 330 8.43 8.36 12.85
N LEU A 331 9.20 7.93 13.87
CA LEU A 331 8.99 8.41 15.23
C LEU A 331 9.23 9.92 15.37
N PHE A 332 10.26 10.45 14.72
CA PHE A 332 10.49 11.90 14.69
C PHE A 332 9.38 12.65 13.93
N ALA A 333 8.83 12.05 12.88
CA ALA A 333 7.77 12.66 12.10
C ALA A 333 6.47 12.89 12.89
N MET A 334 6.22 12.17 13.99
CA MET A 334 5.05 12.40 14.86
C MET A 334 4.99 13.83 15.42
N PHE A 335 6.13 14.50 15.58
CA PHE A 335 6.19 15.87 16.04
C PHE A 335 5.87 16.90 14.95
N LEU A 336 5.74 16.47 13.68
CA LEU A 336 5.39 17.31 12.54
C LEU A 336 3.86 17.35 12.27
N SER A 337 3.04 17.05 13.28
CA SER A 337 1.58 16.98 13.13
C SER A 337 0.95 18.30 12.66
N PRO A 338 1.40 19.52 13.05
CA PRO A 338 0.85 20.74 12.49
C PRO A 338 1.12 20.88 11.00
N LEU A 339 2.32 20.48 10.54
CA LEU A 339 2.64 20.46 9.12
C LEU A 339 1.76 19.48 8.37
N ALA A 340 1.48 18.31 8.96
CA ALA A 340 0.60 17.33 8.33
C ALA A 340 -0.85 17.82 8.21
N SER A 341 -1.35 18.57 9.16
CA SER A 341 -2.71 19.12 9.16
C SER A 341 -2.93 20.24 8.15
N ILE A 342 -1.85 20.94 7.75
CA ILE A 342 -1.90 22.04 6.80
C ILE A 342 -1.99 21.54 5.35
N ILE A 343 -1.46 20.33 5.06
CA ILE A 343 -1.43 19.79 3.70
C ILE A 343 -2.85 19.46 3.23
N PRO A 344 -3.37 20.15 2.18
CA PRO A 344 -4.72 19.92 1.74
C PRO A 344 -4.84 18.68 0.81
N PRO A 345 -6.04 18.07 0.67
CA PRO A 345 -6.24 16.89 -0.17
C PRO A 345 -5.84 17.07 -1.64
N TYR A 346 -6.02 18.26 -2.22
CA TYR A 346 -5.61 18.54 -3.58
C TYR A 346 -4.07 18.57 -3.76
N ALA A 347 -3.30 18.86 -2.70
CA ALA A 347 -1.84 18.77 -2.77
C ALA A 347 -1.35 17.33 -2.78
N THR A 348 -2.05 16.41 -2.09
CA THR A 348 -1.74 14.97 -2.10
C THR A 348 -2.30 14.24 -3.32
N ALA A 349 -3.26 14.82 -4.03
CA ALA A 349 -3.88 14.25 -5.23
C ALA A 349 -2.85 13.91 -6.31
N GLY A 350 -1.92 14.83 -6.59
CA GLY A 350 -0.84 14.62 -7.55
C GLY A 350 0.07 13.44 -7.18
N ALA A 351 0.29 13.22 -5.89
CA ALA A 351 1.05 12.06 -5.39
C ALA A 351 0.33 10.74 -5.65
N LEU A 352 -0.98 10.68 -5.38
CA LEU A 352 -1.79 9.49 -5.64
C LEU A 352 -1.79 9.12 -7.12
N ILE A 353 -1.96 10.12 -8.00
CA ILE A 353 -1.92 9.91 -9.46
C ILE A 353 -0.53 9.39 -9.88
N TYR A 354 0.54 9.95 -9.34
CA TYR A 354 1.89 9.53 -9.67
C TYR A 354 2.20 8.10 -9.20
N VAL A 355 1.78 7.74 -7.99
CA VAL A 355 1.93 6.38 -7.46
C VAL A 355 1.12 5.37 -8.28
N ALA A 356 -0.07 5.73 -8.74
CA ALA A 356 -0.83 4.91 -9.67
C ALA A 356 -0.02 4.55 -10.92
N ILE A 357 0.69 5.52 -11.51
CA ILE A 357 1.55 5.30 -12.68
C ILE A 357 2.69 4.32 -12.34
N LEU A 358 3.29 4.44 -11.17
CA LEU A 358 4.33 3.50 -10.72
C LEU A 358 3.80 2.07 -10.59
N MET A 359 2.59 1.90 -10.05
CA MET A 359 1.97 0.58 -9.92
C MET A 359 1.58 -0.03 -11.26
N LEU A 360 1.17 0.80 -12.24
CA LEU A 360 0.86 0.38 -13.60
C LEU A 360 2.09 -0.13 -14.37
N SER A 361 3.29 0.25 -14.01
CA SER A 361 4.52 -0.20 -14.68
C SER A 361 4.68 -1.72 -14.67
N GLY A 362 4.09 -2.42 -13.69
CA GLY A 362 4.05 -3.88 -13.65
C GLY A 362 3.35 -4.54 -14.83
N MET A 363 2.47 -3.82 -15.53
CA MET A 363 1.72 -4.36 -16.70
C MET A 363 2.62 -4.76 -17.87
N GLU A 364 3.85 -4.26 -17.96
CA GLU A 364 4.83 -4.69 -18.97
C GLU A 364 5.12 -6.20 -18.92
N LYS A 365 4.92 -6.83 -17.75
CA LYS A 365 5.14 -8.26 -17.51
C LYS A 365 3.93 -9.14 -17.85
N LEU A 366 2.79 -8.54 -18.25
CA LEU A 366 1.62 -9.31 -18.68
C LEU A 366 1.93 -10.10 -19.96
N ASN A 367 1.43 -11.33 -20.02
CA ASN A 367 1.48 -12.11 -21.24
C ASN A 367 0.37 -11.66 -22.20
N TRP A 368 0.69 -10.75 -23.10
CA TRP A 368 -0.24 -10.18 -24.08
C TRP A 368 -0.59 -11.15 -25.23
N SER A 369 0.17 -12.24 -25.38
CA SER A 369 -0.04 -13.20 -26.48
C SER A 369 -1.13 -14.23 -26.18
N SER A 370 -1.47 -14.46 -24.90
CA SER A 370 -2.49 -15.43 -24.48
C SER A 370 -3.79 -14.74 -24.11
N THR A 371 -4.79 -14.74 -25.00
CA THR A 371 -6.10 -14.15 -24.74
C THR A 371 -6.79 -14.75 -23.51
N ALA A 372 -6.65 -16.06 -23.30
CA ALA A 372 -7.27 -16.76 -22.17
C ALA A 372 -6.72 -16.31 -20.80
N GLU A 373 -5.44 -15.86 -20.75
CA GLU A 373 -4.84 -15.32 -19.54
C GLU A 373 -4.98 -13.80 -19.42
N LEU A 374 -5.03 -13.11 -20.58
CA LEU A 374 -5.10 -11.67 -20.64
C LEU A 374 -6.48 -11.13 -20.27
N LEU A 375 -7.55 -11.73 -20.79
CA LEU A 375 -8.93 -11.26 -20.55
C LEU A 375 -9.28 -11.20 -19.06
N PRO A 376 -9.04 -12.24 -18.24
CA PRO A 376 -9.28 -12.16 -16.80
C PRO A 376 -8.46 -11.06 -16.11
N ALA A 377 -7.22 -10.89 -16.55
CA ALA A 377 -6.35 -9.83 -16.03
C ALA A 377 -6.90 -8.43 -16.35
N LEU A 378 -7.35 -8.19 -17.56
CA LEU A 378 -7.97 -6.92 -17.95
C LEU A 378 -9.28 -6.67 -17.20
N VAL A 379 -10.08 -7.71 -16.95
CA VAL A 379 -11.28 -7.60 -16.10
C VAL A 379 -10.92 -7.09 -14.71
N ILE A 380 -9.89 -7.64 -14.06
CA ILE A 380 -9.42 -7.16 -12.76
C ILE A 380 -9.02 -5.68 -12.83
N ILE A 381 -8.15 -5.33 -13.80
CA ILE A 381 -7.58 -3.98 -13.94
C ILE A 381 -8.68 -2.93 -14.11
N VAL A 382 -9.70 -3.25 -14.92
CA VAL A 382 -10.78 -2.31 -15.26
C VAL A 382 -11.85 -2.28 -14.17
N MET A 383 -12.23 -3.45 -13.64
CA MET A 383 -13.36 -3.52 -12.71
C MET A 383 -13.03 -2.97 -11.32
N ILE A 384 -11.79 -3.10 -10.83
CA ILE A 384 -11.41 -2.53 -9.52
C ILE A 384 -11.73 -1.02 -9.44
N PRO A 385 -11.24 -0.16 -10.34
CA PRO A 385 -11.57 1.27 -10.27
C PRO A 385 -13.03 1.58 -10.61
N LEU A 386 -13.66 0.85 -11.54
CA LEU A 386 -15.04 1.15 -11.96
C LEU A 386 -16.08 0.75 -10.93
N THR A 387 -15.84 -0.31 -10.16
CA THR A 387 -16.73 -0.73 -9.08
C THR A 387 -16.37 -0.07 -7.73
N PHE A 388 -15.30 0.72 -7.67
CA PHE A 388 -14.72 1.20 -6.42
C PHE A 388 -14.44 0.08 -5.40
N SER A 389 -14.34 -1.17 -5.86
CA SER A 389 -14.19 -2.36 -5.03
C SER A 389 -13.07 -3.27 -5.53
N ILE A 390 -12.02 -3.40 -4.72
CA ILE A 390 -10.94 -4.35 -4.98
C ILE A 390 -11.48 -5.79 -4.97
N ALA A 391 -12.39 -6.08 -4.03
CA ALA A 391 -13.00 -7.40 -3.88
C ALA A 391 -13.78 -7.82 -5.12
N ASP A 392 -14.59 -6.93 -5.68
CA ASP A 392 -15.42 -7.21 -6.86
C ASP A 392 -14.57 -7.39 -8.11
N GLY A 393 -13.59 -6.51 -8.30
CA GLY A 393 -12.68 -6.63 -9.43
C GLY A 393 -11.90 -7.94 -9.44
N ILE A 394 -11.37 -8.35 -8.28
CA ILE A 394 -10.68 -9.64 -8.14
C ILE A 394 -11.66 -10.79 -8.38
N ALA A 395 -12.85 -10.76 -7.77
CA ALA A 395 -13.86 -11.79 -7.91
C ALA A 395 -14.25 -12.01 -9.38
N LEU A 396 -14.58 -10.93 -10.11
CA LEU A 396 -14.94 -10.99 -11.52
C LEU A 396 -13.79 -11.52 -12.38
N GLY A 397 -12.55 -11.14 -12.11
CA GLY A 397 -11.39 -11.67 -12.82
C GLY A 397 -11.18 -13.17 -12.60
N PHE A 398 -11.30 -13.64 -11.35
CA PHE A 398 -11.19 -15.08 -11.05
C PHE A 398 -12.33 -15.89 -11.70
N LEU A 399 -13.55 -15.40 -11.63
CA LEU A 399 -14.68 -16.01 -12.32
C LEU A 399 -14.42 -16.11 -13.82
N THR A 400 -13.99 -15.01 -14.44
CA THR A 400 -13.65 -14.99 -15.88
C THR A 400 -12.55 -16.00 -16.19
N TYR A 401 -11.49 -16.08 -15.37
CA TYR A 401 -10.40 -17.04 -15.55
C TYR A 401 -10.89 -18.48 -15.52
N VAL A 402 -11.65 -18.85 -14.49
CA VAL A 402 -12.13 -20.22 -14.34
C VAL A 402 -13.12 -20.59 -15.44
N PHE A 403 -14.06 -19.70 -15.80
CA PHE A 403 -14.99 -19.94 -16.90
C PHE A 403 -14.26 -20.14 -18.24
N LEU A 404 -13.33 -19.26 -18.57
CA LEU A 404 -12.56 -19.41 -19.82
C LEU A 404 -11.79 -20.72 -19.87
N LYS A 405 -11.15 -21.13 -18.78
CA LYS A 405 -10.41 -22.40 -18.70
C LYS A 405 -11.35 -23.62 -18.85
N ILE A 406 -12.55 -23.58 -18.26
CA ILE A 406 -13.54 -24.65 -18.39
C ILE A 406 -14.01 -24.77 -19.83
N PHE A 407 -14.43 -23.65 -20.47
CA PHE A 407 -14.96 -23.65 -21.83
C PHE A 407 -13.88 -23.95 -22.88
N ASN A 408 -12.60 -23.70 -22.57
CA ASN A 408 -11.47 -24.08 -23.42
C ASN A 408 -11.04 -25.54 -23.24
N GLY A 409 -11.70 -26.31 -22.39
CA GLY A 409 -11.37 -27.70 -22.10
C GLY A 409 -10.15 -27.89 -21.18
N GLU A 410 -9.61 -26.81 -20.60
CA GLU A 410 -8.41 -26.77 -19.78
C GLU A 410 -8.71 -26.82 -18.27
N PHE A 411 -9.84 -27.41 -17.87
CA PHE A 411 -10.29 -27.44 -16.47
C PHE A 411 -9.30 -28.16 -15.52
N ARG A 412 -8.46 -29.06 -16.06
CA ARG A 412 -7.43 -29.77 -15.28
C ARG A 412 -6.23 -28.91 -14.94
N ASP A 413 -6.04 -27.82 -15.67
CA ASP A 413 -4.94 -26.89 -15.45
C ASP A 413 -5.28 -25.81 -14.39
N ILE A 414 -6.54 -25.81 -13.93
CA ILE A 414 -6.97 -24.91 -12.86
C ILE A 414 -6.46 -25.46 -11.51
N ALA A 415 -5.57 -24.71 -10.88
CA ALA A 415 -5.04 -25.07 -9.59
C ALA A 415 -6.14 -25.11 -8.51
N SER A 416 -5.99 -26.01 -7.53
CA SER A 416 -6.98 -26.21 -6.46
C SER A 416 -7.29 -24.93 -5.66
N GLY A 417 -6.29 -24.05 -5.47
CA GLY A 417 -6.50 -22.77 -4.81
C GLY A 417 -7.34 -21.80 -5.65
N ALA A 418 -7.21 -21.81 -6.98
CA ALA A 418 -8.06 -20.99 -7.84
C ALA A 418 -9.53 -21.44 -7.78
N TRP A 419 -9.79 -22.75 -7.72
CA TRP A 419 -11.13 -23.28 -7.47
C TRP A 419 -11.70 -22.85 -6.12
N PHE A 420 -10.92 -22.97 -5.05
CA PHE A 420 -11.31 -22.56 -3.70
C PHE A 420 -11.69 -21.07 -3.66
N LEU A 421 -10.88 -20.20 -4.26
CA LEU A 421 -11.15 -18.77 -4.35
C LEU A 421 -12.41 -18.47 -5.16
N THR A 422 -12.57 -19.13 -6.30
CA THR A 422 -13.74 -18.94 -7.15
C THR A 422 -15.02 -19.31 -6.42
N LEU A 423 -15.03 -20.39 -5.61
CA LEU A 423 -16.18 -20.77 -4.79
C LEU A 423 -16.52 -19.69 -3.74
N ILE A 424 -15.50 -19.11 -3.08
CA ILE A 424 -15.70 -18.01 -2.13
C ILE A 424 -16.32 -16.80 -2.84
N PHE A 425 -15.82 -16.44 -4.03
CA PHE A 425 -16.33 -15.30 -4.78
C PHE A 425 -17.74 -15.54 -5.36
N ILE A 426 -18.06 -16.76 -5.77
CA ILE A 426 -19.42 -17.12 -6.17
C ILE A 426 -20.38 -16.97 -4.97
N SER A 427 -19.97 -17.45 -3.80
CA SER A 427 -20.83 -17.32 -2.60
C SER A 427 -21.10 -15.85 -2.25
N LYS A 428 -20.14 -14.95 -2.49
CA LYS A 428 -20.35 -13.51 -2.33
C LYS A 428 -21.50 -13.01 -3.20
N PHE A 429 -21.49 -13.32 -4.50
CA PHE A 429 -22.51 -12.82 -5.44
C PHE A 429 -23.89 -13.47 -5.28
N ILE A 430 -23.96 -14.62 -4.58
CA ILE A 430 -25.25 -15.30 -4.30
C ILE A 430 -25.87 -14.82 -3.00
N PHE A 431 -25.07 -14.55 -1.97
CA PHE A 431 -25.55 -14.30 -0.59
C PHE A 431 -25.38 -12.86 -0.11
N LEU A 432 -24.69 -12.02 -0.84
CA LEU A 432 -24.51 -10.59 -0.60
C LEU A 432 -24.99 -9.75 -1.79
#